data_908d2cbe9594dc349d418744f40ad51f
#
_entry.id   908d2cbe9594dc349d418744f40ad51f
#
_cell.length_a   1.000
_cell.length_b   1.000
_cell.length_c   1.000
_cell.angle_alpha   90.00
_cell.angle_beta   90.00
_cell.angle_gamma   90.00
#
_symmetry.space_group_name_H-M   'P 1'
#
loop_
_entity.id
_entity.type
_entity.pdbx_description
1 polymer ?
#
loop_
_entity_poly.entity_id
_entity_poly.type
_entity_poly.pdbx_seq_one_letter_code
_entity_poly.pdbx_strand_id
1 'polypeptide(L)'
;MKVTLKDIAKETGYSISTISRVLSNVGKISSKAREEILQAAQRLNYPTSRIAGYEIRKKHLNIALITDFHEGEFYASYYYGMDRAATAEKARLSLLNVPDPSRNINKFLSDLIADKYYDCAIIFATELLRKDYEGLLEVIPDHFPVVSNALIENSVLSTITFDGYSGGHQAARLFYKSGYRRVGIVKGPVIKAESRFRYNGFKDYIDSHPDMDLVWEFQGDFQFNSGVQSFHDMMDSAKEPEAVFLCNDLMATAFVDTAMVNNVSVPDDIAVLGYDDLPMCRHNNPTISSVRTDFQQLGLATIQALKNRFPDNGNQHGILSLIPVSIIERESIRLKIAVA
;
A
#
# COMPACT_ATOMS: atom_id res chain seq x y z
N MET A 1 40.84 -16.48 6.75
CA MET A 1 40.81 -17.93 6.42
C MET A 1 39.38 -18.32 6.10
N LYS A 2 39.17 -19.13 5.08
CA LYS A 2 37.82 -19.56 4.69
C LYS A 2 37.38 -20.74 5.56
N VAL A 3 36.34 -20.58 6.35
CA VAL A 3 35.84 -21.63 7.25
C VAL A 3 35.30 -22.82 6.43
N THR A 4 35.58 -24.01 6.88
CA THR A 4 35.26 -25.28 6.20
C THR A 4 34.42 -26.20 7.09
N LEU A 5 33.82 -27.26 6.50
CA LEU A 5 33.10 -28.28 7.28
C LEU A 5 33.99 -28.95 8.34
N LYS A 6 35.32 -29.01 8.13
CA LYS A 6 36.28 -29.56 9.10
C LYS A 6 36.37 -28.69 10.36
N ASP A 7 36.23 -27.38 10.20
CA ASP A 7 36.28 -26.46 11.35
C ASP A 7 35.05 -26.61 12.24
N ILE A 8 33.87 -26.79 11.61
CA ILE A 8 32.63 -27.10 12.33
C ILE A 8 32.74 -28.49 13.02
N ALA A 9 33.29 -29.47 12.34
CA ALA A 9 33.49 -30.80 12.92
C ALA A 9 34.42 -30.77 14.16
N LYS A 10 35.48 -29.97 14.10
CA LYS A 10 36.41 -29.77 15.21
C LYS A 10 35.76 -29.11 16.43
N GLU A 11 34.85 -28.14 16.18
CA GLU A 11 34.16 -27.43 17.26
C GLU A 11 33.03 -28.23 17.90
N THR A 12 32.28 -29.01 17.08
CA THR A 12 31.06 -29.70 17.54
C THR A 12 31.25 -31.18 17.89
N GLY A 13 32.37 -31.79 17.45
CA GLY A 13 32.60 -33.23 17.61
C GLY A 13 31.79 -34.13 16.69
N TYR A 14 30.95 -33.57 15.83
CA TYR A 14 30.17 -34.35 14.86
C TYR A 14 30.99 -34.70 13.61
N SER A 15 30.65 -35.83 12.97
CA SER A 15 31.28 -36.20 11.71
C SER A 15 30.96 -35.21 10.57
N ILE A 16 31.91 -35.06 9.63
CA ILE A 16 31.70 -34.20 8.45
C ILE A 16 30.45 -34.62 7.67
N SER A 17 30.12 -35.91 7.60
CA SER A 17 28.93 -36.41 6.95
C SER A 17 27.65 -36.00 7.69
N THR A 18 27.66 -36.00 9.02
CA THR A 18 26.52 -35.50 9.83
C THR A 18 26.34 -34.02 9.63
N ILE A 19 27.42 -33.25 9.67
CA ILE A 19 27.41 -31.79 9.42
C ILE A 19 26.90 -31.49 8.02
N SER A 20 27.40 -32.19 6.99
CA SER A 20 26.95 -32.01 5.61
C SER A 20 25.45 -32.28 5.47
N ARG A 21 24.94 -33.36 6.10
CA ARG A 21 23.49 -33.68 6.10
C ARG A 21 22.65 -32.62 6.81
N VAL A 22 23.12 -32.10 7.95
CA VAL A 22 22.46 -30.99 8.65
C VAL A 22 22.41 -29.75 7.76
N LEU A 23 23.55 -29.36 7.17
CA LEU A 23 23.66 -28.16 6.34
C LEU A 23 22.91 -28.29 5.01
N SER A 24 22.70 -29.53 4.51
CA SER A 24 21.92 -29.80 3.29
C SER A 24 20.46 -30.13 3.58
N ASN A 25 20.04 -30.10 4.84
CA ASN A 25 18.68 -30.50 5.29
C ASN A 25 18.27 -31.93 4.84
N VAL A 26 19.19 -32.87 4.74
CA VAL A 26 18.95 -34.22 4.25
C VAL A 26 19.06 -35.25 5.39
N GLY A 27 18.04 -36.10 5.51
CA GLY A 27 18.03 -37.24 6.45
C GLY A 27 17.49 -36.92 7.85
N LYS A 28 17.17 -37.97 8.63
CA LYS A 28 16.69 -37.84 10.01
C LYS A 28 17.88 -37.61 10.94
N ILE A 29 18.00 -36.41 11.50
CA ILE A 29 19.02 -36.02 12.49
C ILE A 29 18.27 -35.48 13.70
N SER A 30 18.76 -35.77 14.91
CA SER A 30 18.12 -35.29 16.14
C SER A 30 18.08 -33.73 16.19
N SER A 31 17.04 -33.17 16.76
CA SER A 31 16.88 -31.72 16.90
C SER A 31 18.07 -31.10 17.64
N LYS A 32 18.58 -31.78 18.66
CA LYS A 32 19.75 -31.35 19.45
C LYS A 32 21.02 -31.25 18.60
N ALA A 33 21.35 -32.31 17.84
CA ALA A 33 22.54 -32.31 16.99
C ALA A 33 22.45 -31.26 15.87
N ARG A 34 21.23 -31.06 15.32
CA ARG A 34 20.96 -30.03 14.31
C ARG A 34 21.24 -28.64 14.89
N GLU A 35 20.71 -28.35 16.06
CA GLU A 35 20.86 -27.04 16.70
C GLU A 35 22.33 -26.75 17.04
N GLU A 36 23.06 -27.69 17.63
CA GLU A 36 24.47 -27.54 17.99
C GLU A 36 25.36 -27.27 16.76
N ILE A 37 25.17 -28.04 15.68
CA ILE A 37 25.91 -27.84 14.42
C ILE A 37 25.66 -26.49 13.81
N LEU A 38 24.45 -26.05 13.82
CA LEU A 38 24.05 -24.77 13.19
C LEU A 38 24.51 -23.57 13.99
N GLN A 39 24.47 -23.64 15.33
CA GLN A 39 25.05 -22.63 16.20
C GLN A 39 26.59 -22.55 16.03
N ALA A 40 27.28 -23.66 15.87
CA ALA A 40 28.72 -23.67 15.60
C ALA A 40 29.04 -23.09 14.22
N ALA A 41 28.29 -23.44 13.19
CA ALA A 41 28.42 -22.86 11.85
C ALA A 41 28.27 -21.34 11.88
N GLN A 42 27.32 -20.83 12.67
CA GLN A 42 27.08 -19.40 12.87
C GLN A 42 28.27 -18.74 13.60
N ARG A 43 28.72 -19.29 14.73
CA ARG A 43 29.85 -18.73 15.48
C ARG A 43 31.13 -18.65 14.65
N LEU A 44 31.35 -19.65 13.81
CA LEU A 44 32.52 -19.71 12.91
C LEU A 44 32.35 -18.86 11.63
N ASN A 45 31.24 -18.18 11.43
CA ASN A 45 30.91 -17.45 10.18
C ASN A 45 31.01 -18.34 8.93
N TYR A 46 30.58 -19.62 9.04
CA TYR A 46 30.46 -20.48 7.86
C TYR A 46 29.46 -19.94 6.88
N PRO A 47 29.74 -19.86 5.54
CA PRO A 47 28.84 -19.25 4.57
C PRO A 47 27.45 -19.90 4.60
N THR A 48 26.44 -19.15 5.07
CA THR A 48 25.05 -19.60 5.25
C THR A 48 24.35 -19.93 3.93
N SER A 49 24.82 -19.37 2.80
CA SER A 49 24.34 -19.70 1.45
C SER A 49 24.51 -21.17 1.07
N ARG A 50 25.16 -21.98 1.90
CA ARG A 50 25.38 -23.43 1.71
C ARG A 50 24.52 -24.29 2.64
N ILE A 51 23.69 -23.69 3.48
CA ILE A 51 22.86 -24.41 4.45
C ILE A 51 21.44 -24.52 3.85
N ALA A 52 21.16 -25.62 3.16
CA ALA A 52 19.81 -25.86 2.63
C ALA A 52 18.82 -26.06 3.80
N GLY A 53 17.79 -25.22 3.85
CA GLY A 53 16.68 -25.35 4.78
C GLY A 53 16.94 -24.89 6.23
N TYR A 54 18.02 -24.14 6.48
CA TYR A 54 18.22 -23.45 7.74
C TYR A 54 18.15 -21.94 7.52
N GLU A 55 17.00 -21.40 7.79
CA GLU A 55 16.86 -19.99 8.12
C GLU A 55 17.57 -19.78 9.46
N ILE A 56 18.79 -19.19 9.42
CA ILE A 56 19.23 -18.40 10.56
C ILE A 56 18.11 -17.38 10.73
N ARG A 57 17.29 -17.51 11.77
CA ARG A 57 16.33 -16.46 12.14
C ARG A 57 17.15 -15.19 12.27
N LYS A 58 17.24 -14.43 11.19
CA LYS A 58 17.84 -13.10 11.23
C LYS A 58 17.14 -12.40 12.37
N LYS A 59 17.90 -11.76 13.23
CA LYS A 59 17.35 -11.02 14.39
C LYS A 59 16.28 -10.02 13.96
N HIS A 60 16.32 -9.63 12.67
CA HIS A 60 15.38 -8.71 12.03
C HIS A 60 15.17 -9.13 10.56
N LEU A 61 13.93 -9.04 10.10
CA LEU A 61 13.56 -9.18 8.69
C LEU A 61 13.97 -7.90 7.96
N ASN A 62 14.74 -8.00 6.87
CA ASN A 62 15.10 -6.87 6.01
C ASN A 62 14.13 -6.80 4.83
N ILE A 63 13.33 -5.79 4.76
CA ILE A 63 12.26 -5.59 3.78
C ILE A 63 12.67 -4.48 2.81
N ALA A 64 12.63 -4.76 1.51
CA ALA A 64 12.72 -3.74 0.46
C ALA A 64 11.33 -3.18 0.18
N LEU A 65 11.12 -1.89 0.39
CA LEU A 65 9.93 -1.18 -0.10
C LEU A 65 10.29 -0.50 -1.42
N ILE A 66 9.81 -1.06 -2.51
CA ILE A 66 10.10 -0.64 -3.88
C ILE A 66 8.96 0.24 -4.37
N THR A 67 9.25 1.46 -4.78
CA THR A 67 8.25 2.44 -5.22
C THR A 67 8.79 3.37 -6.31
N ASP A 68 7.91 3.98 -7.06
CA ASP A 68 8.12 5.18 -7.86
C ASP A 68 7.84 6.40 -6.98
N PHE A 69 8.83 6.87 -6.25
CA PHE A 69 8.64 7.92 -5.26
C PHE A 69 8.40 9.29 -5.93
N HIS A 70 7.29 9.92 -5.55
CA HIS A 70 6.95 11.29 -5.96
C HIS A 70 6.88 12.22 -4.75
N GLU A 71 7.04 13.50 -4.98
CA GLU A 71 6.87 14.52 -3.93
C GLU A 71 5.43 14.53 -3.40
N GLY A 72 5.29 14.87 -2.12
CA GLY A 72 3.99 15.09 -1.49
C GLY A 72 3.77 14.29 -0.21
N GLU A 73 2.76 14.73 0.56
CA GLU A 73 2.45 14.18 1.88
C GLU A 73 1.98 12.72 1.82
N PHE A 74 1.40 12.27 0.70
CA PHE A 74 0.94 10.89 0.55
C PHE A 74 2.09 9.90 0.72
N TYR A 75 3.17 10.05 -0.05
CA TYR A 75 4.33 9.14 0.02
C TYR A 75 5.04 9.23 1.38
N ALA A 76 5.15 10.44 1.93
CA ALA A 76 5.72 10.63 3.26
C ALA A 76 4.89 9.92 4.35
N SER A 77 3.57 10.05 4.31
CA SER A 77 2.64 9.41 5.26
C SER A 77 2.61 7.89 5.09
N TYR A 78 2.61 7.41 3.85
CA TYR A 78 2.69 5.99 3.53
C TYR A 78 3.98 5.38 4.09
N TYR A 79 5.14 5.96 3.77
CA TYR A 79 6.42 5.47 4.28
C TYR A 79 6.49 5.51 5.80
N TYR A 80 6.03 6.60 6.42
CA TYR A 80 5.99 6.73 7.88
C TYR A 80 5.13 5.63 8.53
N GLY A 81 3.96 5.34 7.99
CA GLY A 81 3.09 4.27 8.48
C GLY A 81 3.73 2.89 8.33
N MET A 82 4.35 2.63 7.18
CA MET A 82 5.07 1.38 6.91
C MET A 82 6.28 1.18 7.84
N ASP A 83 7.07 2.25 8.10
CA ASP A 83 8.22 2.21 9.00
C ASP A 83 7.80 1.96 10.45
N ARG A 84 6.72 2.59 10.91
CA ARG A 84 6.14 2.31 12.23
C ARG A 84 5.70 0.84 12.37
N ALA A 85 5.07 0.30 11.34
CA ALA A 85 4.68 -1.11 11.31
C ALA A 85 5.91 -2.03 11.33
N ALA A 86 6.94 -1.72 10.53
CA ALA A 86 8.18 -2.46 10.52
C ALA A 86 8.87 -2.46 11.90
N THR A 87 8.92 -1.30 12.55
CA THR A 87 9.48 -1.17 13.92
C THR A 87 8.70 -2.02 14.92
N ALA A 88 7.36 -1.97 14.90
CA ALA A 88 6.51 -2.78 15.78
C ALA A 88 6.72 -4.29 15.57
N GLU A 89 6.93 -4.70 14.33
CA GLU A 89 7.15 -6.08 13.91
C GLU A 89 8.63 -6.53 13.99
N LYS A 90 9.51 -5.69 14.53
CA LYS A 90 10.98 -5.94 14.63
C LYS A 90 11.61 -6.25 13.26
N ALA A 91 11.13 -5.59 12.21
CA ALA A 91 11.69 -5.63 10.86
C ALA A 91 12.47 -4.34 10.56
N ARG A 92 13.27 -4.36 9.51
CA ARG A 92 13.95 -3.20 8.94
C ARG A 92 13.37 -2.93 7.57
N LEU A 93 12.93 -1.72 7.34
CA LEU A 93 12.38 -1.27 6.07
C LEU A 93 13.40 -0.37 5.37
N SER A 94 13.65 -0.64 4.10
CA SER A 94 14.46 0.23 3.24
C SER A 94 13.61 0.70 2.07
N LEU A 95 13.51 2.03 1.91
CA LEU A 95 12.85 2.64 0.77
C LEU A 95 13.77 2.62 -0.44
N LEU A 96 13.33 2.04 -1.53
CA LEU A 96 14.06 1.92 -2.79
C LEU A 96 13.24 2.54 -3.91
N ASN A 97 13.79 3.59 -4.53
CA ASN A 97 13.16 4.24 -5.67
C ASN A 97 13.52 3.56 -6.98
N VAL A 98 12.52 3.24 -7.80
CA VAL A 98 12.69 2.70 -9.15
C VAL A 98 12.10 3.69 -10.15
N PRO A 99 12.92 4.50 -10.80
CA PRO A 99 12.44 5.37 -11.88
C PRO A 99 11.88 4.55 -13.04
N ASP A 100 10.72 4.97 -13.57
CA ASP A 100 10.03 4.28 -14.67
C ASP A 100 9.85 2.77 -14.39
N PRO A 101 9.01 2.39 -13.40
CA PRO A 101 8.88 1.00 -12.97
C PRO A 101 8.46 0.07 -14.11
N SER A 102 7.61 0.54 -15.02
CA SER A 102 7.12 -0.26 -16.14
C SER A 102 8.23 -0.83 -17.04
N ARG A 103 9.38 -0.17 -17.09
CA ARG A 103 10.56 -0.62 -17.87
C ARG A 103 11.61 -1.32 -17.04
N ASN A 104 11.75 -0.95 -15.76
CA ASN A 104 12.94 -1.27 -14.98
C ASN A 104 12.69 -2.30 -13.88
N ILE A 105 11.44 -2.54 -13.47
CA ILE A 105 11.11 -3.30 -12.26
C ILE A 105 11.65 -4.72 -12.26
N ASN A 106 11.58 -5.46 -13.39
CA ASN A 106 12.03 -6.85 -13.47
C ASN A 106 13.53 -6.96 -13.24
N LYS A 107 14.31 -6.11 -13.92
CA LYS A 107 15.76 -6.07 -13.74
C LYS A 107 16.12 -5.65 -12.33
N PHE A 108 15.49 -4.59 -11.82
CA PHE A 108 15.73 -4.08 -10.49
C PHE A 108 15.50 -5.14 -9.41
N LEU A 109 14.37 -5.85 -9.51
CA LEU A 109 14.05 -6.91 -8.55
C LEU A 109 15.01 -8.09 -8.65
N SER A 110 15.43 -8.48 -9.87
CA SER A 110 16.43 -9.53 -10.08
C SER A 110 17.77 -9.19 -9.43
N ASP A 111 18.26 -7.97 -9.65
CA ASP A 111 19.51 -7.49 -9.06
C ASP A 111 19.42 -7.44 -7.53
N LEU A 112 18.31 -6.93 -6.99
CA LEU A 112 18.04 -6.87 -5.55
C LEU A 112 18.03 -8.27 -4.89
N ILE A 113 17.43 -9.27 -5.55
CA ILE A 113 17.40 -10.65 -5.07
C ILE A 113 18.81 -11.26 -5.11
N ALA A 114 19.58 -10.96 -6.15
CA ALA A 114 20.95 -11.45 -6.30
C ALA A 114 21.91 -10.93 -5.20
N ASP A 115 21.68 -9.73 -4.68
CA ASP A 115 22.48 -9.10 -3.61
C ASP A 115 22.28 -9.78 -2.25
N LYS A 116 21.20 -10.54 -2.04
CA LYS A 116 20.92 -11.32 -0.82
C LYS A 116 20.89 -10.50 0.48
N TYR A 117 20.73 -9.20 0.38
CA TYR A 117 20.62 -8.32 1.56
C TYR A 117 19.21 -8.32 2.12
N TYR A 118 18.22 -8.28 1.23
CA TYR A 118 16.81 -8.29 1.58
C TYR A 118 16.26 -9.71 1.68
N ASP A 119 15.27 -9.90 2.54
CA ASP A 119 14.59 -11.17 2.75
C ASP A 119 13.28 -11.27 1.97
N CYS A 120 12.68 -10.12 1.66
CA CYS A 120 11.41 -9.99 0.94
C CYS A 120 11.26 -8.57 0.38
N ALA A 121 10.24 -8.37 -0.45
CA ALA A 121 9.93 -7.06 -1.01
C ALA A 121 8.44 -6.71 -0.93
N ILE A 122 8.16 -5.41 -0.81
CA ILE A 122 6.86 -4.79 -0.98
C ILE A 122 6.95 -3.91 -2.22
N ILE A 123 6.03 -4.05 -3.16
CA ILE A 123 5.96 -3.20 -4.35
C ILE A 123 4.79 -2.25 -4.19
N PHE A 124 5.07 -0.95 -4.25
CA PHE A 124 4.07 0.09 -4.34
C PHE A 124 4.38 0.99 -5.55
N ALA A 125 4.00 0.53 -6.72
CA ALA A 125 4.18 1.21 -7.99
C ALA A 125 2.85 1.21 -8.74
N THR A 126 2.12 2.32 -8.59
CA THR A 126 0.73 2.46 -9.08
C THR A 126 0.62 2.62 -10.60
N GLU A 127 1.75 2.73 -11.29
CA GLU A 127 1.83 2.77 -12.76
C GLU A 127 1.95 1.39 -13.40
N LEU A 128 2.30 0.36 -12.60
CA LEU A 128 2.40 -1.00 -13.10
C LEU A 128 1.02 -1.56 -13.47
N LEU A 129 0.96 -2.16 -14.64
CA LEU A 129 -0.20 -2.88 -15.13
C LEU A 129 -0.08 -4.37 -14.78
N ARG A 130 -1.18 -5.10 -14.90
CA ARG A 130 -1.21 -6.56 -14.67
C ARG A 130 -0.10 -7.31 -15.40
N LYS A 131 0.16 -6.99 -16.68
CA LYS A 131 1.21 -7.62 -17.49
C LYS A 131 2.61 -7.45 -16.88
N ASP A 132 2.88 -6.33 -16.20
CA ASP A 132 4.16 -6.05 -15.58
C ASP A 132 4.34 -6.94 -14.35
N TYR A 133 3.27 -7.16 -13.57
CA TYR A 133 3.25 -8.12 -12.46
C TYR A 133 3.35 -9.58 -12.92
N GLU A 134 2.77 -9.94 -14.07
CA GLU A 134 2.95 -11.27 -14.68
C GLU A 134 4.43 -11.51 -15.03
N GLY A 135 5.11 -10.50 -15.59
CA GLY A 135 6.55 -10.56 -15.86
C GLY A 135 7.39 -10.66 -14.58
N LEU A 136 6.96 -10.06 -13.46
CA LEU A 136 7.65 -10.20 -12.18
C LEU A 136 7.63 -11.63 -11.64
N LEU A 137 6.55 -12.39 -11.87
CA LEU A 137 6.47 -13.78 -11.42
C LEU A 137 7.55 -14.68 -12.05
N GLU A 138 8.05 -14.32 -13.23
CA GLU A 138 9.11 -15.08 -13.89
C GLU A 138 10.48 -14.91 -13.23
N VAL A 139 10.70 -13.79 -12.52
CA VAL A 139 11.98 -13.46 -11.87
C VAL A 139 11.98 -13.66 -10.36
N ILE A 140 10.81 -13.81 -9.73
CA ILE A 140 10.67 -14.02 -8.29
C ILE A 140 10.84 -15.50 -7.96
N PRO A 141 11.91 -15.90 -7.23
CA PRO A 141 12.06 -17.29 -6.81
C PRO A 141 11.14 -17.61 -5.62
N ASP A 142 10.74 -18.87 -5.47
CA ASP A 142 9.80 -19.34 -4.43
C ASP A 142 10.19 -18.93 -3.01
N HIS A 143 11.48 -18.81 -2.74
CA HIS A 143 12.00 -18.48 -1.41
C HIS A 143 12.07 -16.98 -1.11
N PHE A 144 11.68 -16.10 -2.04
CA PHE A 144 11.71 -14.65 -1.87
C PHE A 144 10.29 -14.07 -1.92
N PRO A 145 9.62 -13.88 -0.77
CA PRO A 145 8.27 -13.35 -0.72
C PRO A 145 8.19 -11.93 -1.27
N VAL A 146 7.23 -11.70 -2.15
CA VAL A 146 6.90 -10.38 -2.67
C VAL A 146 5.40 -10.14 -2.55
N VAL A 147 5.01 -8.94 -2.15
CA VAL A 147 3.61 -8.50 -2.08
C VAL A 147 3.47 -7.12 -2.72
N SER A 148 2.27 -6.81 -3.21
CA SER A 148 1.93 -5.48 -3.70
C SER A 148 1.06 -4.72 -2.71
N ASN A 149 1.31 -3.42 -2.53
CA ASN A 149 0.39 -2.49 -1.87
C ASN A 149 -0.39 -1.63 -2.90
N ALA A 150 -0.01 -1.64 -4.18
CA ALA A 150 -0.84 -1.10 -5.25
C ALA A 150 -1.91 -2.13 -5.65
N LEU A 151 -3.12 -1.66 -5.93
CA LEU A 151 -4.24 -2.53 -6.30
C LEU A 151 -4.01 -3.15 -7.67
N ILE A 152 -4.02 -4.49 -7.72
CA ILE A 152 -3.92 -5.27 -8.95
C ILE A 152 -5.28 -5.92 -9.22
N GLU A 153 -5.93 -5.54 -10.31
CA GLU A 153 -7.15 -6.20 -10.75
C GLU A 153 -6.85 -7.65 -11.16
N ASN A 154 -7.64 -8.60 -10.66
CA ASN A 154 -7.37 -10.03 -10.80
C ASN A 154 -5.94 -10.37 -10.37
N SER A 155 -5.64 -10.14 -9.11
CA SER A 155 -4.31 -10.19 -8.53
C SER A 155 -3.54 -11.46 -8.88
N VAL A 156 -2.44 -11.30 -9.60
CA VAL A 156 -1.48 -12.38 -9.91
C VAL A 156 -0.44 -12.50 -8.80
N LEU A 157 -0.16 -11.40 -8.11
CA LEU A 157 0.68 -11.31 -6.92
C LEU A 157 -0.20 -10.99 -5.71
N SER A 158 0.11 -11.49 -4.52
CA SER A 158 -0.64 -11.11 -3.33
C SER A 158 -0.59 -9.62 -3.11
N THR A 159 -1.78 -9.06 -2.99
CA THR A 159 -2.02 -7.63 -2.91
C THR A 159 -2.69 -7.32 -1.58
N ILE A 160 -2.08 -6.45 -0.79
CA ILE A 160 -2.66 -5.91 0.44
C ILE A 160 -2.81 -4.40 0.22
N THR A 161 -4.03 -3.92 0.17
CA THR A 161 -4.32 -2.52 -0.14
C THR A 161 -5.57 -2.04 0.57
N PHE A 162 -5.94 -0.77 0.45
CA PHE A 162 -7.15 -0.23 1.06
C PHE A 162 -8.41 -0.60 0.27
N ASP A 163 -9.53 -0.75 0.98
CA ASP A 163 -10.85 -0.95 0.38
C ASP A 163 -11.38 0.38 -0.22
N GLY A 164 -10.89 0.68 -1.42
CA GLY A 164 -11.28 1.89 -2.13
C GLY A 164 -12.76 1.92 -2.51
N TYR A 165 -13.37 0.75 -2.81
CA TYR A 165 -14.78 0.68 -3.12
C TYR A 165 -15.64 1.04 -1.90
N SER A 166 -15.40 0.43 -0.74
CA SER A 166 -16.08 0.80 0.50
C SER A 166 -15.83 2.26 0.87
N GLY A 167 -14.65 2.82 0.57
CA GLY A 167 -14.35 4.23 0.79
C GLY A 167 -15.23 5.16 -0.03
N GLY A 168 -15.37 4.92 -1.32
CA GLY A 168 -16.29 5.67 -2.18
C GLY A 168 -17.77 5.54 -1.74
N HIS A 169 -18.18 4.33 -1.43
CA HIS A 169 -19.52 4.04 -0.91
C HIS A 169 -19.81 4.79 0.40
N GLN A 170 -18.85 4.83 1.34
CA GLN A 170 -18.98 5.59 2.59
C GLN A 170 -19.03 7.10 2.35
N ALA A 171 -18.29 7.61 1.34
CA ALA A 171 -18.33 9.01 0.94
C ALA A 171 -19.73 9.44 0.48
N ALA A 172 -20.36 8.71 -0.43
CA ALA A 172 -21.73 8.97 -0.88
C ALA A 172 -22.74 8.84 0.27
N ARG A 173 -22.58 7.81 1.11
CA ARG A 173 -23.42 7.62 2.29
C ARG A 173 -23.33 8.78 3.29
N LEU A 174 -22.14 9.36 3.49
CA LEU A 174 -21.98 10.54 4.35
C LEU A 174 -22.76 11.71 3.78
N PHE A 175 -22.63 12.01 2.49
CA PHE A 175 -23.39 13.08 1.85
C PHE A 175 -24.89 12.87 1.99
N TYR A 176 -25.36 11.66 1.71
CA TYR A 176 -26.78 11.33 1.85
C TYR A 176 -27.32 11.57 3.27
N LYS A 177 -26.59 11.08 4.28
CA LYS A 177 -26.94 11.24 5.70
C LYS A 177 -26.88 12.70 6.15
N SER A 178 -25.98 13.49 5.56
CA SER A 178 -25.86 14.91 5.84
C SER A 178 -26.91 15.76 5.12
N GLY A 179 -27.79 15.14 4.32
CA GLY A 179 -28.90 15.82 3.64
C GLY A 179 -28.57 16.34 2.24
N TYR A 180 -27.37 16.07 1.71
CA TYR A 180 -27.01 16.42 0.34
C TYR A 180 -27.63 15.42 -0.63
N ARG A 181 -28.18 15.92 -1.74
CA ARG A 181 -28.85 15.10 -2.76
C ARG A 181 -28.24 15.25 -4.14
N ARG A 182 -27.74 16.43 -4.47
CA ARG A 182 -27.07 16.73 -5.73
C ARG A 182 -25.57 16.75 -5.47
N VAL A 183 -24.87 15.73 -5.91
CA VAL A 183 -23.45 15.56 -5.57
C VAL A 183 -22.58 15.54 -6.81
N GLY A 184 -21.31 15.89 -6.64
CA GLY A 184 -20.29 15.81 -7.66
C GLY A 184 -19.11 14.92 -7.24
N ILE A 185 -18.28 14.56 -8.21
CA ILE A 185 -17.03 13.81 -7.96
C ILE A 185 -15.89 14.31 -8.85
N VAL A 186 -14.71 14.46 -8.25
CA VAL A 186 -13.44 14.63 -8.97
C VAL A 186 -12.70 13.30 -8.89
N LYS A 187 -12.63 12.62 -10.03
CA LYS A 187 -12.01 11.29 -10.17
C LYS A 187 -10.48 11.42 -10.19
N GLY A 188 -9.78 10.34 -9.90
CA GLY A 188 -8.34 10.22 -10.19
C GLY A 188 -8.10 9.61 -11.59
N PRO A 189 -6.82 9.34 -11.96
CA PRO A 189 -6.48 8.80 -13.27
C PRO A 189 -7.25 7.52 -13.61
N VAL A 190 -7.80 7.44 -14.82
CA VAL A 190 -8.60 6.28 -15.28
C VAL A 190 -7.79 4.98 -15.27
N ILE A 191 -6.50 5.07 -15.56
CA ILE A 191 -5.62 3.90 -15.60
C ILE A 191 -5.40 3.27 -14.22
N LYS A 192 -5.54 4.05 -13.12
CA LYS A 192 -5.33 3.57 -11.76
C LYS A 192 -6.56 2.85 -11.23
N ALA A 193 -6.40 1.59 -10.85
CA ALA A 193 -7.48 0.77 -10.31
C ALA A 193 -8.09 1.39 -9.05
N GLU A 194 -7.27 1.99 -8.16
CA GLU A 194 -7.72 2.68 -6.95
C GLU A 194 -8.74 3.79 -7.27
N SER A 195 -8.49 4.56 -8.34
CA SER A 195 -9.43 5.62 -8.79
C SER A 195 -10.78 5.03 -9.20
N ARG A 196 -10.76 3.97 -10.00
CA ARG A 196 -11.98 3.30 -10.47
C ARG A 196 -12.78 2.69 -9.33
N PHE A 197 -12.11 2.07 -8.35
CA PHE A 197 -12.78 1.48 -7.18
C PHE A 197 -13.45 2.55 -6.31
N ARG A 198 -12.78 3.69 -6.03
CA ARG A 198 -13.38 4.83 -5.31
C ARG A 198 -14.61 5.36 -6.05
N TYR A 199 -14.49 5.55 -7.36
CA TYR A 199 -15.59 6.02 -8.21
C TYR A 199 -16.78 5.03 -8.21
N ASN A 200 -16.52 3.74 -8.45
CA ASN A 200 -17.59 2.75 -8.53
C ASN A 200 -18.35 2.64 -7.21
N GLY A 201 -17.65 2.61 -6.07
CA GLY A 201 -18.32 2.57 -4.77
C GLY A 201 -19.19 3.80 -4.51
N PHE A 202 -18.71 5.00 -4.90
CA PHE A 202 -19.48 6.25 -4.79
C PHE A 202 -20.74 6.22 -5.67
N LYS A 203 -20.57 5.84 -6.92
CA LYS A 203 -21.66 5.77 -7.90
C LYS A 203 -22.70 4.71 -7.55
N ASP A 204 -22.30 3.51 -7.17
CA ASP A 204 -23.21 2.42 -6.83
C ASP A 204 -24.11 2.77 -5.63
N TYR A 205 -23.57 3.54 -4.64
CA TYR A 205 -24.38 4.04 -3.55
C TYR A 205 -25.46 5.00 -4.08
N ILE A 206 -25.10 5.95 -4.94
CA ILE A 206 -26.02 6.93 -5.52
C ILE A 206 -27.09 6.23 -6.37
N ASP A 207 -26.68 5.31 -7.25
CA ASP A 207 -27.60 4.57 -8.12
C ASP A 207 -28.62 3.74 -7.33
N SER A 208 -28.31 3.37 -6.07
CA SER A 208 -29.23 2.67 -5.17
C SER A 208 -30.17 3.58 -4.38
N HIS A 209 -30.03 4.93 -4.50
CA HIS A 209 -30.83 5.92 -3.79
C HIS A 209 -31.50 6.89 -4.79
N PRO A 210 -32.76 6.63 -5.20
CA PRO A 210 -33.44 7.39 -6.27
C PRO A 210 -33.64 8.89 -6.01
N ASP A 211 -33.46 9.34 -4.77
CA ASP A 211 -33.53 10.74 -4.34
C ASP A 211 -32.14 11.42 -4.27
N MET A 212 -31.10 10.76 -4.79
CA MET A 212 -29.73 11.28 -4.85
C MET A 212 -29.21 11.22 -6.28
N ASP A 213 -28.64 12.32 -6.78
CA ASP A 213 -28.16 12.47 -8.14
C ASP A 213 -26.66 12.80 -8.20
N LEU A 214 -25.91 12.06 -9.02
CA LEU A 214 -24.57 12.45 -9.43
C LEU A 214 -24.69 13.45 -10.58
N VAL A 215 -24.71 14.75 -10.23
CA VAL A 215 -25.01 15.83 -11.20
C VAL A 215 -23.78 16.32 -11.94
N TRP A 216 -22.58 16.15 -11.39
CA TRP A 216 -21.34 16.64 -11.97
C TRP A 216 -20.18 15.69 -11.73
N GLU A 217 -19.34 15.52 -12.75
CA GLU A 217 -18.14 14.70 -12.71
C GLU A 217 -16.97 15.38 -13.41
N PHE A 218 -15.80 15.34 -12.81
CA PHE A 218 -14.56 15.83 -13.42
C PHE A 218 -13.48 14.74 -13.43
N GLN A 219 -12.71 14.67 -14.53
CA GLN A 219 -11.60 13.75 -14.65
C GLN A 219 -10.31 14.40 -14.18
N GLY A 220 -9.88 14.10 -12.97
CA GLY A 220 -8.60 14.53 -12.41
C GLY A 220 -7.47 13.48 -12.59
N ASP A 221 -6.33 13.83 -12.02
CA ASP A 221 -5.06 13.07 -12.14
C ASP A 221 -4.34 12.88 -10.79
N PHE A 222 -5.00 13.17 -9.68
CA PHE A 222 -4.46 13.20 -8.32
C PHE A 222 -3.50 14.34 -8.02
N GLN A 223 -3.27 15.28 -8.96
CA GLN A 223 -2.39 16.43 -8.76
C GLN A 223 -3.17 17.67 -8.27
N PHE A 224 -2.45 18.58 -7.62
CA PHE A 224 -3.00 19.82 -7.10
C PHE A 224 -3.75 20.62 -8.18
N ASN A 225 -3.15 20.74 -9.37
CA ASN A 225 -3.74 21.53 -10.45
C ASN A 225 -5.11 20.99 -10.93
N SER A 226 -5.34 19.68 -10.85
CA SER A 226 -6.67 19.10 -11.15
C SER A 226 -7.72 19.52 -10.15
N GLY A 227 -7.37 19.75 -8.89
CA GLY A 227 -8.28 20.34 -7.91
C GLY A 227 -8.70 21.78 -8.28
N VAL A 228 -7.72 22.61 -8.70
CA VAL A 228 -7.98 23.97 -9.19
C VAL A 228 -8.87 23.97 -10.43
N GLN A 229 -8.52 23.16 -11.43
CA GLN A 229 -9.28 23.07 -12.69
C GLN A 229 -10.70 22.54 -12.46
N SER A 230 -10.88 21.56 -11.57
CA SER A 230 -12.18 21.01 -11.27
C SER A 230 -13.12 22.03 -10.62
N PHE A 231 -12.59 22.93 -9.77
CA PHE A 231 -13.40 24.03 -9.23
C PHE A 231 -13.91 24.96 -10.33
N HIS A 232 -13.04 25.39 -11.25
CA HIS A 232 -13.45 26.27 -12.33
C HIS A 232 -14.44 25.59 -13.30
N ASP A 233 -14.20 24.33 -13.68
CA ASP A 233 -15.13 23.54 -14.50
C ASP A 233 -16.51 23.43 -13.84
N MET A 234 -16.54 23.20 -12.52
CA MET A 234 -17.79 23.16 -11.77
C MET A 234 -18.53 24.50 -11.81
N MET A 235 -17.82 25.60 -11.59
CA MET A 235 -18.43 26.96 -11.62
C MET A 235 -18.95 27.35 -13.00
N ASP A 236 -18.30 26.90 -14.07
CA ASP A 236 -18.73 27.14 -15.46
C ASP A 236 -19.89 26.20 -15.86
N SER A 237 -20.12 25.14 -15.11
CA SER A 237 -21.20 24.19 -15.39
C SER A 237 -22.53 24.67 -14.85
N ALA A 238 -23.64 24.38 -15.58
CA ALA A 238 -24.99 24.62 -15.09
C ALA A 238 -25.48 23.59 -14.04
N LYS A 239 -24.57 22.76 -13.52
CA LYS A 239 -24.91 21.54 -12.75
C LYS A 239 -24.70 21.68 -11.23
N GLU A 240 -24.56 22.72 -10.64
CA GLU A 240 -24.49 23.11 -9.22
C GLU A 240 -24.58 21.92 -8.20
N PRO A 241 -23.52 21.16 -7.97
CA PRO A 241 -23.51 20.15 -6.91
C PRO A 241 -23.53 20.83 -5.53
N GLU A 242 -24.20 20.23 -4.56
CA GLU A 242 -24.23 20.70 -3.16
C GLU A 242 -23.03 20.19 -2.35
N ALA A 243 -22.44 19.07 -2.78
CA ALA A 243 -21.27 18.46 -2.17
C ALA A 243 -20.41 17.78 -3.23
N VAL A 244 -19.11 17.82 -3.06
CA VAL A 244 -18.14 17.22 -3.99
C VAL A 244 -17.20 16.28 -3.24
N PHE A 245 -17.11 15.04 -3.76
CA PHE A 245 -16.11 14.07 -3.34
C PHE A 245 -14.89 14.16 -4.26
N LEU A 246 -13.72 14.46 -3.70
CA LEU A 246 -12.46 14.43 -4.44
C LEU A 246 -11.67 13.16 -4.06
N CYS A 247 -11.28 12.40 -5.07
CA CYS A 247 -10.68 11.08 -4.89
C CYS A 247 -9.27 11.08 -4.27
N ASN A 248 -8.72 12.24 -3.86
CA ASN A 248 -7.60 12.37 -2.93
C ASN A 248 -7.61 13.74 -2.24
N ASP A 249 -6.84 13.87 -1.17
CA ASP A 249 -6.77 15.09 -0.35
C ASP A 249 -6.02 16.23 -1.04
N LEU A 250 -5.07 15.94 -1.92
CA LEU A 250 -4.32 16.97 -2.63
C LEU A 250 -5.23 17.78 -3.57
N MET A 251 -6.10 17.08 -4.32
CA MET A 251 -7.12 17.75 -5.12
C MET A 251 -8.15 18.45 -4.24
N ALA A 252 -8.54 17.84 -3.09
CA ALA A 252 -9.52 18.46 -2.17
C ALA A 252 -8.99 19.76 -1.58
N THR A 253 -7.73 19.79 -1.16
CA THR A 253 -7.07 21.02 -0.67
C THR A 253 -7.06 22.10 -1.76
N ALA A 254 -6.64 21.75 -2.97
CA ALA A 254 -6.61 22.69 -4.08
C ALA A 254 -7.99 23.24 -4.44
N PHE A 255 -8.99 22.40 -4.40
CA PHE A 255 -10.39 22.80 -4.64
C PHE A 255 -10.89 23.78 -3.56
N VAL A 256 -10.66 23.47 -2.27
CA VAL A 256 -11.06 24.35 -1.15
C VAL A 256 -10.33 25.68 -1.19
N ASP A 257 -9.01 25.69 -1.43
CA ASP A 257 -8.21 26.90 -1.56
C ASP A 257 -8.73 27.79 -2.72
N THR A 258 -9.07 27.16 -3.84
CA THR A 258 -9.62 27.86 -5.00
C THR A 258 -11.01 28.41 -4.72
N ALA A 259 -11.87 27.65 -4.05
CA ALA A 259 -13.20 28.12 -3.61
C ALA A 259 -13.09 29.37 -2.75
N MET A 260 -12.20 29.36 -1.75
CA MET A 260 -11.98 30.49 -0.84
C MET A 260 -11.53 31.75 -1.61
N VAL A 261 -10.60 31.62 -2.56
CA VAL A 261 -10.13 32.75 -3.38
C VAL A 261 -11.26 33.33 -4.25
N ASN A 262 -12.23 32.50 -4.65
CA ASN A 262 -13.37 32.90 -5.45
C ASN A 262 -14.61 33.26 -4.61
N ASN A 263 -14.47 33.43 -3.29
CA ASN A 263 -15.55 33.76 -2.33
C ASN A 263 -16.69 32.73 -2.30
N VAL A 264 -16.40 31.46 -2.56
CA VAL A 264 -17.29 30.33 -2.37
C VAL A 264 -16.99 29.68 -1.02
N SER A 265 -17.99 29.65 -0.15
CA SER A 265 -17.83 29.18 1.23
C SER A 265 -17.93 27.66 1.33
N VAL A 266 -16.94 27.04 1.96
CA VAL A 266 -16.98 25.63 2.33
C VAL A 266 -17.21 25.57 3.85
N PRO A 267 -18.24 24.89 4.35
CA PRO A 267 -19.22 24.03 3.64
C PRO A 267 -20.54 24.72 3.25
N ASP A 268 -20.68 26.06 3.40
CA ASP A 268 -21.97 26.74 3.30
C ASP A 268 -22.55 26.71 1.90
N ASP A 269 -21.73 27.03 0.89
CA ASP A 269 -22.15 27.00 -0.52
C ASP A 269 -21.91 25.60 -1.12
N ILE A 270 -20.82 24.93 -0.72
CA ILE A 270 -20.48 23.60 -1.22
C ILE A 270 -19.72 22.79 -0.15
N ALA A 271 -20.18 21.59 0.12
CA ALA A 271 -19.46 20.68 1.01
C ALA A 271 -18.35 19.90 0.25
N VAL A 272 -17.24 19.61 0.93
CA VAL A 272 -16.08 18.95 0.33
C VAL A 272 -15.65 17.76 1.17
N LEU A 273 -15.39 16.62 0.51
CA LEU A 273 -14.81 15.41 1.12
C LEU A 273 -13.58 15.00 0.32
N GLY A 274 -12.46 14.79 1.00
CA GLY A 274 -11.23 14.24 0.45
C GLY A 274 -11.10 12.73 0.63
N TYR A 275 -9.92 12.21 0.33
CA TYR A 275 -9.54 10.82 0.51
C TYR A 275 -8.04 10.72 0.84
N ASP A 276 -7.68 9.93 1.82
CA ASP A 276 -6.41 9.53 2.42
C ASP A 276 -6.23 10.01 3.88
N ASP A 277 -6.88 11.08 4.33
CA ASP A 277 -6.74 11.77 5.63
C ASP A 277 -5.31 12.21 5.93
N LEU A 278 -4.69 12.86 4.92
CA LEU A 278 -3.34 13.39 5.03
C LEU A 278 -3.26 14.58 6.02
N PRO A 279 -2.06 14.88 6.56
CA PRO A 279 -1.86 16.02 7.48
C PRO A 279 -2.42 17.35 6.99
N MET A 280 -2.33 17.64 5.69
CA MET A 280 -2.85 18.87 5.08
C MET A 280 -4.33 19.10 5.38
N CYS A 281 -5.15 18.05 5.52
CA CYS A 281 -6.58 18.19 5.84
C CYS A 281 -6.84 18.89 7.18
N ARG A 282 -5.91 18.79 8.14
CA ARG A 282 -6.02 19.41 9.47
C ARG A 282 -5.51 20.85 9.51
N HIS A 283 -4.70 21.22 8.50
CA HIS A 283 -4.06 22.53 8.42
C HIS A 283 -4.75 23.47 7.41
N ASN A 284 -5.70 22.94 6.66
CA ASN A 284 -6.53 23.72 5.75
C ASN A 284 -7.58 24.55 6.53
N ASN A 285 -8.13 25.58 5.90
CA ASN A 285 -9.21 26.41 6.45
C ASN A 285 -10.34 26.57 5.41
N PRO A 286 -11.51 25.94 5.60
CA PRO A 286 -11.86 25.05 6.70
C PRO A 286 -11.06 23.74 6.69
N THR A 287 -10.97 23.07 7.86
CA THR A 287 -10.37 21.73 7.94
C THR A 287 -11.19 20.73 7.12
N ILE A 288 -10.50 19.85 6.36
CA ILE A 288 -11.12 18.99 5.34
C ILE A 288 -11.51 17.64 5.94
N SER A 289 -12.77 17.27 5.80
CA SER A 289 -13.28 15.91 6.01
C SER A 289 -12.68 14.97 4.97
N SER A 290 -12.29 13.76 5.37
CA SER A 290 -11.63 12.84 4.46
C SER A 290 -11.92 11.38 4.80
N VAL A 291 -11.84 10.52 3.79
CA VAL A 291 -11.79 9.06 3.98
C VAL A 291 -10.38 8.68 4.42
N ARG A 292 -10.24 8.19 5.65
CA ARG A 292 -8.93 7.82 6.22
C ARG A 292 -8.44 6.48 5.72
N THR A 293 -7.19 6.47 5.29
CA THR A 293 -6.37 5.29 5.03
C THR A 293 -5.32 5.14 6.16
N ASP A 294 -5.40 4.06 6.95
CA ASP A 294 -4.43 3.83 8.03
C ASP A 294 -3.19 3.10 7.50
N PHE A 295 -2.17 3.86 7.10
CA PHE A 295 -0.93 3.33 6.55
C PHE A 295 -0.17 2.42 7.53
N GLN A 296 -0.30 2.63 8.85
CA GLN A 296 0.31 1.73 9.83
C GLN A 296 -0.40 0.38 9.87
N GLN A 297 -1.73 0.37 9.78
CA GLN A 297 -2.52 -0.87 9.70
C GLN A 297 -2.21 -1.62 8.40
N LEU A 298 -2.10 -0.91 7.27
CA LEU A 298 -1.65 -1.49 6.00
C LEU A 298 -0.28 -2.15 6.16
N GLY A 299 0.68 -1.45 6.76
CA GLY A 299 2.03 -1.97 7.00
C GLY A 299 2.05 -3.21 7.87
N LEU A 300 1.29 -3.22 8.97
CA LEU A 300 1.18 -4.39 9.86
C LEU A 300 0.65 -5.61 9.11
N ALA A 301 -0.45 -5.46 8.36
CA ALA A 301 -1.04 -6.53 7.57
C ALA A 301 -0.08 -7.05 6.49
N THR A 302 0.63 -6.14 5.81
CA THR A 302 1.60 -6.46 4.77
C THR A 302 2.79 -7.25 5.33
N ILE A 303 3.37 -6.82 6.45
CA ILE A 303 4.50 -7.49 7.06
C ILE A 303 4.10 -8.86 7.63
N GLN A 304 2.89 -8.98 8.19
CA GLN A 304 2.36 -10.27 8.62
C GLN A 304 2.14 -11.22 7.45
N ALA A 305 1.61 -10.74 6.32
CA ALA A 305 1.47 -11.55 5.12
C ALA A 305 2.83 -12.05 4.59
N LEU A 306 3.85 -11.20 4.60
CA LEU A 306 5.23 -11.60 4.26
C LEU A 306 5.76 -12.67 5.20
N LYS A 307 5.63 -12.48 6.52
CA LYS A 307 6.10 -13.45 7.54
C LYS A 307 5.43 -14.81 7.42
N ASN A 308 4.13 -14.84 7.11
CA ASN A 308 3.38 -16.09 6.99
C ASN A 308 3.75 -16.91 5.74
N ARG A 309 4.42 -16.29 4.75
CA ARG A 309 4.86 -16.97 3.52
C ARG A 309 6.23 -17.62 3.62
N PHE A 310 7.04 -17.26 4.60
CA PHE A 310 8.36 -17.88 4.80
C PHE A 310 8.34 -19.40 5.09
N PRO A 311 7.28 -20.00 5.71
CA PRO A 311 7.25 -21.44 5.92
C PRO A 311 6.76 -22.26 4.72
N ASP A 312 6.01 -21.63 3.77
CA ASP A 312 5.41 -22.35 2.63
C ASP A 312 6.25 -22.23 1.36
N ASN A 313 6.83 -23.36 0.97
CA ASN A 313 7.51 -23.52 -0.31
C ASN A 313 6.46 -23.52 -1.45
N GLY A 314 6.25 -22.38 -2.06
CA GLY A 314 5.61 -22.28 -3.38
C GLY A 314 4.08 -22.22 -3.35
N ASN A 315 3.60 -21.42 -4.12
CA ASN A 315 2.37 -20.98 -4.72
C ASN A 315 2.03 -19.55 -4.31
N GLN A 316 2.63 -18.62 -5.03
CA GLN A 316 2.24 -17.22 -4.99
C GLN A 316 0.90 -17.07 -5.72
N HIS A 317 -0.17 -17.65 -5.17
CA HIS A 317 -1.52 -17.33 -5.63
C HIS A 317 -1.82 -15.90 -5.24
N GLY A 318 -2.23 -15.10 -6.19
CA GLY A 318 -2.63 -13.72 -5.96
C GLY A 318 -3.85 -13.66 -5.04
N ILE A 319 -3.63 -13.30 -3.78
CA ILE A 319 -4.69 -13.05 -2.80
C ILE A 319 -4.85 -11.55 -2.67
N LEU A 320 -6.08 -11.06 -2.82
CA LEU A 320 -6.42 -9.67 -2.52
C LEU A 320 -6.91 -9.56 -1.08
N SER A 321 -6.21 -8.80 -0.28
CA SER A 321 -6.58 -8.46 1.09
C SER A 321 -6.86 -6.96 1.19
N LEU A 322 -8.08 -6.60 1.60
CA LEU A 322 -8.53 -5.23 1.68
C LEU A 322 -8.50 -4.74 3.13
N ILE A 323 -7.82 -3.61 3.36
CA ILE A 323 -7.76 -2.93 4.64
C ILE A 323 -8.95 -1.96 4.71
N PRO A 324 -9.77 -2.04 5.76
CA PRO A 324 -10.91 -1.14 5.93
C PRO A 324 -10.47 0.33 6.01
N VAL A 325 -11.32 1.20 5.47
CA VAL A 325 -11.19 2.66 5.58
C VAL A 325 -12.31 3.23 6.45
N SER A 326 -12.15 4.46 6.93
CA SER A 326 -13.14 5.14 7.77
C SER A 326 -13.26 6.60 7.39
N ILE A 327 -14.38 7.24 7.74
CA ILE A 327 -14.57 8.68 7.54
C ILE A 327 -14.06 9.45 8.76
N ILE A 328 -13.36 10.55 8.50
CA ILE A 328 -13.04 11.59 9.48
C ILE A 328 -13.79 12.85 9.09
N GLU A 329 -14.80 13.16 9.86
CA GLU A 329 -15.61 14.36 9.68
C GLU A 329 -14.92 15.58 10.30
N ARG A 330 -14.90 16.70 9.57
CA ARG A 330 -14.35 18.01 9.97
C ARG A 330 -15.27 19.13 9.45
N GLU A 331 -14.74 20.36 9.38
CA GLU A 331 -15.52 21.57 9.09
C GLU A 331 -16.03 21.63 7.64
N SER A 332 -15.38 20.96 6.68
CA SER A 332 -15.76 21.03 5.27
C SER A 332 -17.08 20.30 4.92
N ILE A 333 -17.71 19.64 5.89
CA ILE A 333 -19.05 19.04 5.78
C ILE A 333 -19.86 19.39 7.03
N ARG A 334 -21.12 19.71 6.85
CA ARG A 334 -22.08 19.84 7.95
C ARG A 334 -23.43 19.21 7.60
N LEU A 335 -24.20 18.89 8.63
CA LEU A 335 -25.59 18.46 8.44
C LEU A 335 -26.40 19.62 7.84
N LYS A 336 -27.06 19.39 6.72
CA LYS A 336 -28.13 20.29 6.25
C LYS A 336 -29.31 20.13 7.20
N ILE A 337 -29.57 21.15 7.99
CA ILE A 337 -30.79 21.19 8.80
C ILE A 337 -31.93 21.28 7.81
N ALA A 338 -32.84 20.29 7.80
CA ALA A 338 -34.06 20.39 7.02
C ALA A 338 -34.78 21.65 7.50
N VAL A 339 -34.85 22.66 6.63
CA VAL A 339 -35.76 23.83 6.87
C VAL A 339 -37.16 23.24 6.86
N ALA A 340 -37.77 23.17 8.04
CA ALA A 340 -39.10 22.62 8.25
C ALA A 340 -40.17 23.49 7.57
#